data_c3ce2dd094657ab3723d529d0a0f1619
#
_entry.id   c3ce2dd094657ab3723d529d0a0f1619
#
_cell.length_a   1.000
_cell.length_b   1.000
_cell.length_c   1.000
_cell.angle_alpha   90.00
_cell.angle_beta   90.00
_cell.angle_gamma   90.00
#
_symmetry.space_group_name_H-M   'P 1'
#
loop_
_entity.id
_entity.type
_entity.pdbx_description
1 polymer ?
#
loop_
_entity_poly.entity_id
_entity_poly.type
_entity_poly.pdbx_seq_one_letter_code
_entity_poly.pdbx_strand_id
1 'polypeptide(L)'
;FKIDGQSEIKEPIGMFGGRLEANFHVVVGQVSSIKNIARCVKSSGIDFDGITLEPLASADAVLSREEKEAGVALIDIGGGTTDLAIFKDNIIRHTSVIPFGGNIITEDIKEGCSIIEKQAELLKIKFGSAWPGENKDNEIVSIPGLRGRDPKEISIKNLSKIIHARVVEIIEQVYMEIKNYGHEEQKKKLIAGIVLTGGGSQLKHLKQLVEYVTGMDTRIGLPNEHLAGNNSVEISNPTFATAVGLVMNSMEKRKNISVNKNQSEDEDDLENDDKDSNSIESKASQSIFEKFTEKIKTFLENAE
;
A
#
# COMPACT_ATOMS: atom_id res chain seq x y z
N PHE A 1 -22.03 5.12 -3.58
CA PHE A 1 -23.40 4.74 -3.22
C PHE A 1 -24.38 5.21 -4.27
N LYS A 2 -25.56 4.57 -4.30
CA LYS A 2 -26.74 5.05 -5.06
C LYS A 2 -27.95 5.03 -4.12
N ILE A 3 -28.77 6.06 -4.18
CA ILE A 3 -30.03 6.15 -3.45
C ILE A 3 -31.15 6.39 -4.47
N ASP A 4 -32.14 5.49 -4.51
CA ASP A 4 -33.30 5.55 -5.42
C ASP A 4 -32.92 5.79 -6.90
N GLY A 5 -31.79 5.19 -7.34
CA GLY A 5 -31.26 5.32 -8.71
C GLY A 5 -30.36 6.54 -8.95
N GLN A 6 -30.26 7.48 -8.02
CA GLN A 6 -29.30 8.58 -8.09
C GLN A 6 -27.91 8.07 -7.75
N SER A 7 -26.96 8.12 -8.69
CA SER A 7 -25.58 7.66 -8.56
C SER A 7 -24.64 8.78 -8.05
N GLU A 8 -23.38 8.37 -7.76
CA GLU A 8 -22.28 9.27 -7.36
C GLU A 8 -22.41 9.89 -5.97
N ILE A 9 -23.22 9.29 -5.11
CA ILE A 9 -23.31 9.73 -3.70
C ILE A 9 -22.08 9.23 -2.97
N LYS A 10 -21.28 10.16 -2.43
CA LYS A 10 -20.06 9.83 -1.67
C LYS A 10 -20.40 9.50 -0.21
N GLU A 11 -21.28 10.26 0.40
CA GLU A 11 -21.70 10.13 1.81
C GLU A 11 -23.24 9.99 1.89
N PRO A 12 -23.76 8.80 2.18
CA PRO A 12 -25.21 8.56 2.25
C PRO A 12 -25.81 8.86 3.62
N ILE A 13 -25.01 9.12 4.67
CA ILE A 13 -25.48 9.36 6.02
C ILE A 13 -26.34 10.63 6.06
N GLY A 14 -27.53 10.54 6.67
CA GLY A 14 -28.48 11.65 6.75
C GLY A 14 -29.32 11.88 5.48
N MET A 15 -29.16 11.07 4.43
CA MET A 15 -29.99 11.17 3.24
C MET A 15 -31.23 10.27 3.36
N PHE A 16 -32.37 10.76 2.91
CA PHE A 16 -33.63 9.99 2.84
C PHE A 16 -33.71 9.25 1.51
N GLY A 17 -34.20 8.01 1.55
CA GLY A 17 -34.43 7.20 0.36
C GLY A 17 -35.04 5.84 0.69
N GLY A 18 -35.69 5.20 -0.30
CA GLY A 18 -36.29 3.88 -0.17
C GLY A 18 -35.32 2.72 -0.48
N ARG A 19 -34.28 2.97 -1.29
CA ARG A 19 -33.32 1.94 -1.72
C ARG A 19 -31.89 2.47 -1.75
N LEU A 20 -31.02 1.87 -0.94
CA LEU A 20 -29.56 2.11 -0.94
C LEU A 20 -28.86 0.97 -1.67
N GLU A 21 -28.06 1.31 -2.67
CA GLU A 21 -27.12 0.41 -3.34
C GLU A 21 -25.68 0.81 -3.02
N ALA A 22 -24.84 -0.16 -2.66
CA ALA A 22 -23.41 0.05 -2.39
C ALA A 22 -22.58 -1.00 -3.10
N ASN A 23 -21.44 -0.57 -3.67
CA ASN A 23 -20.43 -1.47 -4.22
C ASN A 23 -19.25 -1.51 -3.24
N PHE A 24 -18.78 -2.72 -2.92
CA PHE A 24 -17.67 -2.95 -2.02
C PHE A 24 -16.49 -3.57 -2.75
N HIS A 25 -15.29 -3.11 -2.45
CA HIS A 25 -14.06 -3.83 -2.75
C HIS A 25 -13.74 -4.73 -1.56
N VAL A 26 -13.72 -6.06 -1.77
CA VAL A 26 -13.50 -7.05 -0.72
C VAL A 26 -12.12 -7.67 -0.89
N VAL A 27 -11.28 -7.55 0.13
CA VAL A 27 -9.97 -8.20 0.17
C VAL A 27 -10.02 -9.34 1.17
N VAL A 28 -9.64 -10.54 0.72
CA VAL A 28 -9.64 -11.76 1.53
C VAL A 28 -8.20 -12.13 1.90
N GLY A 29 -7.95 -12.36 3.18
CA GLY A 29 -6.65 -12.77 3.70
C GLY A 29 -6.71 -14.12 4.41
N GLN A 30 -5.56 -14.81 4.52
CA GLN A 30 -5.45 -16.05 5.28
C GLN A 30 -5.54 -15.78 6.79
N VAL A 31 -6.51 -16.39 7.46
CA VAL A 31 -6.73 -16.27 8.91
C VAL A 31 -5.49 -16.67 9.72
N SER A 32 -4.77 -17.72 9.29
CA SER A 32 -3.53 -18.16 9.94
C SER A 32 -2.43 -17.09 9.93
N SER A 33 -2.26 -16.39 8.81
CA SER A 33 -1.28 -15.31 8.69
C SER A 33 -1.63 -14.15 9.62
N ILE A 34 -2.90 -13.76 9.66
CA ILE A 34 -3.42 -12.71 10.55
C ILE A 34 -3.20 -13.07 12.02
N LYS A 35 -3.58 -14.31 12.42
CA LYS A 35 -3.37 -14.81 13.79
C LYS A 35 -1.88 -14.86 14.17
N ASN A 36 -1.00 -15.22 13.23
CA ASN A 36 0.44 -15.25 13.46
C ASN A 36 1.02 -13.85 13.71
N ILE A 37 0.63 -12.84 12.91
CA ILE A 37 1.04 -11.45 13.12
C ILE A 37 0.59 -10.97 14.51
N ALA A 38 -0.69 -11.15 14.85
CA ALA A 38 -1.23 -10.78 16.15
C ALA A 38 -0.49 -11.46 17.31
N ARG A 39 -0.14 -12.75 17.16
CA ARG A 39 0.63 -13.50 18.14
C ARG A 39 2.06 -12.96 18.30
N CYS A 40 2.74 -12.62 17.21
CA CYS A 40 4.08 -12.04 17.26
C CYS A 40 4.08 -10.71 18.02
N VAL A 41 3.13 -9.82 17.74
CA VAL A 41 2.98 -8.53 18.43
C VAL A 41 2.75 -8.74 19.93
N LYS A 42 1.80 -9.59 20.30
CA LYS A 42 1.51 -9.90 21.71
C LYS A 42 2.70 -10.54 22.42
N SER A 43 3.44 -11.44 21.75
CA SER A 43 4.62 -12.09 22.32
C SER A 43 5.77 -11.11 22.56
N SER A 44 5.78 -9.97 21.89
CA SER A 44 6.75 -8.88 22.11
C SER A 44 6.34 -7.95 23.28
N GLY A 45 5.25 -8.26 23.99
CA GLY A 45 4.73 -7.46 25.11
C GLY A 45 4.03 -6.17 24.67
N ILE A 46 3.57 -6.10 23.42
CA ILE A 46 2.87 -4.94 22.84
C ILE A 46 1.40 -5.33 22.64
N ASP A 47 0.50 -4.41 22.96
CA ASP A 47 -0.93 -4.60 22.70
C ASP A 47 -1.22 -4.55 21.19
N PHE A 48 -2.11 -5.42 20.76
CA PHE A 48 -2.53 -5.52 19.38
C PHE A 48 -3.89 -4.81 19.23
N ASP A 49 -3.90 -3.67 18.55
CA ASP A 49 -5.09 -2.82 18.37
C ASP A 49 -5.88 -3.18 17.09
N GLY A 50 -5.20 -3.53 16.02
CA GLY A 50 -5.88 -3.86 14.77
C GLY A 50 -4.94 -4.21 13.62
N ILE A 51 -5.54 -4.46 12.47
CA ILE A 51 -4.84 -4.76 11.20
C ILE A 51 -5.27 -3.73 10.16
N THR A 52 -4.31 -3.31 9.36
CA THR A 52 -4.52 -2.46 8.18
C THR A 52 -3.88 -3.14 6.98
N LEU A 53 -4.52 -3.07 5.83
CA LEU A 53 -3.95 -3.56 4.58
C LEU A 53 -2.73 -2.70 4.21
N GLU A 54 -1.60 -3.34 3.91
CA GLU A 54 -0.32 -2.67 3.62
C GLU A 54 -0.44 -1.57 2.56
N PRO A 55 -1.03 -1.80 1.36
CA PRO A 55 -1.17 -0.76 0.35
C PRO A 55 -2.01 0.45 0.79
N LEU A 56 -2.95 0.28 1.72
CA LEU A 56 -3.70 1.41 2.28
C LEU A 56 -2.81 2.28 3.15
N ALA A 57 -2.02 1.65 4.03
CA ALA A 57 -1.08 2.38 4.88
C ALA A 57 -0.03 3.12 4.03
N SER A 58 0.61 2.45 3.07
CA SER A 58 1.58 3.07 2.16
C SER A 58 0.96 4.22 1.37
N ALA A 59 -0.29 4.08 0.90
CA ALA A 59 -1.01 5.12 0.18
C ALA A 59 -1.27 6.38 1.01
N ASP A 60 -1.55 6.22 2.30
CA ASP A 60 -1.78 7.37 3.19
C ASP A 60 -0.50 8.15 3.47
N ALA A 61 0.66 7.48 3.40
CA ALA A 61 1.95 8.12 3.59
C ALA A 61 2.50 8.83 2.36
N VAL A 62 2.18 8.34 1.13
CA VAL A 62 2.91 8.75 -0.09
C VAL A 62 2.02 9.33 -1.20
N LEU A 63 0.69 9.23 -1.09
CA LEU A 63 -0.24 9.75 -2.09
C LEU A 63 -0.98 10.99 -1.58
N SER A 64 -1.06 12.01 -2.42
CA SER A 64 -1.93 13.13 -2.14
C SER A 64 -3.41 12.79 -2.40
N ARG A 65 -4.30 13.61 -1.86
CA ARG A 65 -5.74 13.44 -2.07
C ARG A 65 -6.11 13.67 -3.55
N GLU A 66 -5.45 14.59 -4.21
CA GLU A 66 -5.63 14.92 -5.62
C GLU A 66 -5.22 13.76 -6.52
N GLU A 67 -4.13 13.06 -6.22
CA GLU A 67 -3.70 11.85 -6.93
C GLU A 67 -4.71 10.72 -6.76
N LYS A 68 -5.17 10.48 -5.53
CA LYS A 68 -6.21 9.47 -5.24
C LYS A 68 -7.53 9.81 -5.97
N GLU A 69 -7.86 11.08 -6.14
CA GLU A 69 -9.05 11.52 -6.86
C GLU A 69 -8.88 11.39 -8.38
N ALA A 70 -7.77 11.86 -8.94
CA ALA A 70 -7.49 11.83 -10.37
C ALA A 70 -7.32 10.41 -10.93
N GLY A 71 -6.90 9.48 -10.09
CA GLY A 71 -6.61 8.10 -10.45
C GLY A 71 -5.11 7.84 -10.52
N VAL A 72 -4.62 6.95 -9.66
CA VAL A 72 -3.20 6.61 -9.49
C VAL A 72 -3.02 5.12 -9.22
N ALA A 73 -1.95 4.54 -9.75
CA ALA A 73 -1.46 3.22 -9.36
C ALA A 73 -0.30 3.38 -8.38
N LEU A 74 -0.48 2.93 -7.15
CA LEU A 74 0.60 2.81 -6.17
C LEU A 74 1.23 1.43 -6.31
N ILE A 75 2.55 1.40 -6.45
CA ILE A 75 3.35 0.17 -6.52
C ILE A 75 4.35 0.19 -5.39
N ASP A 76 4.19 -0.69 -4.42
CA ASP A 76 5.11 -0.88 -3.30
C ASP A 76 6.01 -2.09 -3.60
N ILE A 77 7.29 -1.85 -3.86
CA ILE A 77 8.26 -2.89 -4.17
C ILE A 77 9.02 -3.24 -2.90
N GLY A 78 8.54 -4.27 -2.22
CA GLY A 78 9.15 -4.82 -1.03
C GLY A 78 10.31 -5.78 -1.30
N GLY A 79 10.71 -6.52 -0.27
CA GLY A 79 11.71 -7.60 -0.40
C GLY A 79 11.15 -8.85 -1.07
N GLY A 80 10.02 -9.34 -0.61
CA GLY A 80 9.40 -10.59 -1.09
C GLY A 80 8.30 -10.38 -2.13
N THR A 81 7.56 -9.28 -2.05
CA THR A 81 6.40 -8.99 -2.87
C THR A 81 6.50 -7.62 -3.52
N THR A 82 5.71 -7.43 -4.56
CA THR A 82 5.37 -6.13 -5.12
C THR A 82 3.86 -5.99 -5.05
N ASP A 83 3.40 -5.00 -4.30
CA ASP A 83 2.00 -4.76 -4.01
C ASP A 83 1.49 -3.61 -4.87
N LEU A 84 0.40 -3.86 -5.60
CA LEU A 84 -0.29 -2.89 -6.42
C LEU A 84 -1.60 -2.48 -5.76
N ALA A 85 -1.85 -1.17 -5.68
CA ALA A 85 -3.15 -0.63 -5.33
C ALA A 85 -3.53 0.51 -6.27
N ILE A 86 -4.73 0.44 -6.83
CA ILE A 86 -5.26 1.48 -7.71
C ILE A 86 -6.33 2.27 -6.98
N PHE A 87 -6.14 3.58 -6.93
CA PHE A 87 -7.07 4.54 -6.35
C PHE A 87 -7.69 5.38 -7.46
N LYS A 88 -8.97 5.70 -7.32
CA LYS A 88 -9.70 6.68 -8.13
C LYS A 88 -10.91 7.18 -7.36
N ASP A 89 -11.23 8.47 -7.50
CA ASP A 89 -12.31 9.15 -6.76
C ASP A 89 -12.13 9.04 -5.23
N ASN A 90 -10.89 9.01 -4.76
CA ASN A 90 -10.48 8.79 -3.36
C ASN A 90 -10.87 7.40 -2.80
N ILE A 91 -11.14 6.43 -3.66
CA ILE A 91 -11.52 5.08 -3.27
C ILE A 91 -10.55 4.08 -3.89
N ILE A 92 -10.18 3.05 -3.11
CA ILE A 92 -9.43 1.92 -3.65
C ILE A 92 -10.32 1.11 -4.60
N ARG A 93 -9.82 0.89 -5.82
CA ARG A 93 -10.58 0.24 -6.89
C ARG A 93 -10.08 -1.15 -7.23
N HIS A 94 -8.78 -1.39 -7.05
CA HIS A 94 -8.14 -2.66 -7.36
C HIS A 94 -6.93 -2.86 -6.46
N THR A 95 -6.67 -4.10 -6.08
CA THR A 95 -5.45 -4.52 -5.39
C THR A 95 -4.94 -5.83 -5.98
N SER A 96 -3.64 -5.95 -6.12
CA SER A 96 -2.98 -7.18 -6.55
C SER A 96 -1.65 -7.32 -5.84
N VAL A 97 -1.21 -8.56 -5.62
CA VAL A 97 0.08 -8.88 -5.02
C VAL A 97 0.86 -9.75 -5.99
N ILE A 98 2.00 -9.26 -6.43
CA ILE A 98 2.94 -9.99 -7.26
C ILE A 98 3.97 -10.64 -6.33
N PRO A 99 4.18 -11.97 -6.37
CA PRO A 99 5.04 -12.69 -5.43
C PRO A 99 6.53 -12.55 -5.79
N PHE A 100 6.93 -11.40 -6.31
CA PHE A 100 8.30 -11.04 -6.64
C PHE A 100 8.63 -9.65 -6.10
N GLY A 101 9.82 -9.48 -5.54
CA GLY A 101 10.32 -8.22 -5.01
C GLY A 101 11.85 -8.16 -5.08
N GLY A 102 12.48 -7.41 -4.19
CA GLY A 102 13.92 -7.22 -4.18
C GLY A 102 14.74 -8.50 -3.97
N ASN A 103 14.19 -9.50 -3.28
CA ASN A 103 14.90 -10.74 -2.96
C ASN A 103 15.17 -11.60 -4.19
N ILE A 104 14.21 -11.70 -5.12
CA ILE A 104 14.42 -12.47 -6.35
C ILE A 104 15.50 -11.84 -7.23
N ILE A 105 15.60 -10.50 -7.23
CA ILE A 105 16.69 -9.79 -7.91
C ILE A 105 18.04 -10.15 -7.29
N THR A 106 18.11 -10.25 -5.96
CA THR A 106 19.32 -10.67 -5.24
C THR A 106 19.71 -12.10 -5.59
N GLU A 107 18.73 -13.01 -5.71
CA GLU A 107 18.96 -14.40 -6.10
C GLU A 107 19.50 -14.49 -7.54
N ASP A 108 18.92 -13.76 -8.48
CA ASP A 108 19.41 -13.70 -9.87
C ASP A 108 20.85 -13.16 -9.94
N ILE A 109 21.20 -12.14 -9.14
CA ILE A 109 22.57 -11.63 -9.05
C ILE A 109 23.51 -12.68 -8.44
N LYS A 110 23.09 -13.36 -7.38
CA LYS A 110 23.85 -14.43 -6.75
C LYS A 110 24.18 -15.53 -7.75
N GLU A 111 23.20 -15.99 -8.51
CA GLU A 111 23.39 -17.03 -9.53
C GLU A 111 24.21 -16.52 -10.73
N GLY A 112 23.81 -15.40 -11.33
CA GLY A 112 24.46 -14.85 -12.52
C GLY A 112 25.89 -14.40 -12.28
N CYS A 113 26.19 -13.91 -11.08
CA CYS A 113 27.56 -13.56 -10.67
C CYS A 113 28.28 -14.70 -9.94
N SER A 114 27.65 -15.83 -9.60
CA SER A 114 28.20 -16.93 -8.80
C SER A 114 28.89 -16.45 -7.52
N ILE A 115 28.17 -15.73 -6.69
CA ILE A 115 28.62 -15.14 -5.41
C ILE A 115 27.66 -15.49 -4.28
N ILE A 116 27.98 -15.18 -3.05
CA ILE A 116 27.08 -15.41 -1.92
C ILE A 116 25.99 -14.34 -1.87
N GLU A 117 24.84 -14.68 -1.31
CA GLU A 117 23.65 -13.81 -1.20
C GLU A 117 23.96 -12.44 -0.58
N LYS A 118 24.71 -12.41 0.52
CA LYS A 118 25.12 -11.17 1.19
C LYS A 118 25.91 -10.22 0.27
N GLN A 119 26.77 -10.77 -0.60
CA GLN A 119 27.53 -9.97 -1.57
C GLN A 119 26.62 -9.52 -2.71
N ALA A 120 25.70 -10.36 -3.16
CA ALA A 120 24.70 -10.02 -4.19
C ALA A 120 23.80 -8.86 -3.73
N GLU A 121 23.31 -8.91 -2.50
CA GLU A 121 22.50 -7.83 -1.90
C GLU A 121 23.29 -6.52 -1.81
N LEU A 122 24.53 -6.57 -1.36
CA LEU A 122 25.39 -5.39 -1.31
C LEU A 122 25.67 -4.80 -2.70
N LEU A 123 25.83 -5.66 -3.72
CA LEU A 123 25.99 -5.21 -5.12
C LEU A 123 24.73 -4.52 -5.62
N LYS A 124 23.56 -5.13 -5.38
CA LYS A 124 22.27 -4.57 -5.75
C LYS A 124 22.08 -3.17 -5.16
N ILE A 125 22.29 -3.03 -3.85
CA ILE A 125 22.08 -1.76 -3.14
C ILE A 125 23.07 -0.68 -3.60
N LYS A 126 24.36 -1.01 -3.74
CA LYS A 126 25.41 -0.01 -4.01
C LYS A 126 25.54 0.33 -5.49
N PHE A 127 25.43 -0.65 -6.37
CA PHE A 127 25.76 -0.54 -7.78
C PHE A 127 24.61 -0.94 -8.72
N GLY A 128 23.49 -1.41 -8.17
CA GLY A 128 22.34 -1.83 -8.95
C GLY A 128 21.74 -0.69 -9.78
N SER A 129 21.42 -1.01 -11.03
CA SER A 129 20.74 -0.13 -11.96
C SER A 129 19.76 -0.95 -12.80
N ALA A 130 18.55 -0.43 -12.95
CA ALA A 130 17.52 -1.05 -13.79
C ALA A 130 17.76 -0.82 -15.29
N TRP A 131 18.70 0.04 -15.68
CA TRP A 131 18.96 0.43 -17.07
C TRP A 131 20.42 0.20 -17.47
N PRO A 132 20.72 -0.89 -18.23
CA PRO A 132 22.09 -1.22 -18.61
C PRO A 132 22.79 -0.16 -19.47
N GLY A 133 22.02 0.59 -20.27
CA GLY A 133 22.56 1.61 -21.17
C GLY A 133 23.18 2.81 -20.47
N GLU A 134 22.81 3.07 -19.23
CA GLU A 134 23.34 4.17 -18.41
C GLU A 134 24.68 3.83 -17.72
N ASN A 135 25.14 2.57 -17.83
CA ASN A 135 26.37 2.13 -17.20
C ASN A 135 27.51 2.05 -18.24
N LYS A 136 28.68 2.55 -17.86
CA LYS A 136 29.88 2.51 -18.72
C LYS A 136 30.41 1.07 -18.86
N ASP A 137 30.91 0.75 -20.03
CA ASP A 137 31.41 -0.60 -20.36
C ASP A 137 32.60 -1.05 -19.51
N ASN A 138 33.41 -0.10 -19.03
CA ASN A 138 34.67 -0.34 -18.30
C ASN A 138 34.55 -0.21 -16.78
N GLU A 139 33.33 -0.06 -16.24
CA GLU A 139 33.12 -0.01 -14.79
C GLU A 139 33.06 -1.44 -14.22
N ILE A 140 34.04 -1.75 -13.34
CA ILE A 140 34.20 -3.06 -12.70
C ILE A 140 34.19 -2.88 -11.18
N VAL A 141 33.49 -3.76 -10.49
CA VAL A 141 33.52 -3.88 -9.01
C VAL A 141 34.25 -5.16 -8.64
N SER A 142 35.23 -5.04 -7.76
CA SER A 142 35.95 -6.18 -7.20
C SER A 142 35.29 -6.62 -5.89
N ILE A 143 34.94 -7.90 -5.79
CA ILE A 143 34.36 -8.52 -4.61
C ILE A 143 35.41 -9.41 -3.95
N PRO A 144 35.61 -9.31 -2.63
CA PRO A 144 36.53 -10.18 -1.91
C PRO A 144 36.19 -11.66 -2.10
N GLY A 145 37.19 -12.46 -2.46
CA GLY A 145 37.05 -13.91 -2.55
C GLY A 145 36.82 -14.57 -1.17
N LEU A 146 36.19 -15.74 -1.19
CA LEU A 146 35.95 -16.52 0.04
C LEU A 146 37.20 -17.28 0.45
N ARG A 147 37.57 -17.20 1.75
CA ARG A 147 38.67 -18.00 2.35
C ARG A 147 39.98 -17.98 1.56
N GLY A 148 40.47 -16.79 1.20
CA GLY A 148 41.75 -16.65 0.52
C GLY A 148 41.75 -16.95 -0.98
N ARG A 149 40.54 -17.06 -1.59
CA ARG A 149 40.41 -17.07 -3.05
C ARG A 149 40.64 -15.64 -3.60
N ASP A 150 41.06 -15.58 -4.85
CA ASP A 150 41.23 -14.30 -5.54
C ASP A 150 39.90 -13.50 -5.58
N PRO A 151 39.98 -12.17 -5.54
CA PRO A 151 38.84 -11.31 -5.71
C PRO A 151 38.15 -11.57 -7.05
N LYS A 152 36.81 -11.50 -7.06
CA LYS A 152 36.03 -11.64 -8.28
C LYS A 152 35.68 -10.27 -8.84
N GLU A 153 35.99 -10.06 -10.10
CA GLU A 153 35.63 -8.84 -10.83
C GLU A 153 34.28 -9.01 -11.53
N ILE A 154 33.40 -8.04 -11.30
CA ILE A 154 32.04 -8.00 -11.88
C ILE A 154 31.84 -6.70 -12.61
N SER A 155 31.52 -6.78 -13.91
CA SER A 155 31.12 -5.62 -14.70
C SER A 155 29.78 -5.08 -14.24
N ILE A 156 29.70 -3.77 -13.94
CA ILE A 156 28.47 -3.09 -13.54
C ILE A 156 27.43 -3.20 -14.65
N LYS A 157 27.82 -3.13 -15.90
CA LYS A 157 26.91 -3.31 -17.05
C LYS A 157 26.27 -4.71 -17.08
N ASN A 158 27.05 -5.76 -16.77
CA ASN A 158 26.51 -7.12 -16.70
C ASN A 158 25.59 -7.30 -15.48
N LEU A 159 25.94 -6.73 -14.32
CA LEU A 159 25.09 -6.67 -13.14
C LEU A 159 23.75 -6.01 -13.50
N SER A 160 23.81 -4.86 -14.19
CA SER A 160 22.61 -4.14 -14.61
C SER A 160 21.75 -4.92 -15.60
N LYS A 161 22.34 -5.75 -16.49
CA LYS A 161 21.57 -6.62 -17.39
C LYS A 161 20.79 -7.68 -16.63
N ILE A 162 21.40 -8.29 -15.61
CA ILE A 162 20.72 -9.27 -14.75
C ILE A 162 19.53 -8.61 -14.04
N ILE A 163 19.77 -7.46 -13.39
CA ILE A 163 18.74 -6.70 -12.70
C ILE A 163 17.62 -6.28 -13.64
N HIS A 164 17.97 -5.73 -14.80
CA HIS A 164 17.03 -5.27 -15.82
C HIS A 164 16.05 -6.36 -16.24
N ALA A 165 16.56 -7.56 -16.55
CA ALA A 165 15.72 -8.67 -16.97
C ALA A 165 14.64 -9.01 -15.95
N ARG A 166 15.01 -9.09 -14.67
CA ARG A 166 14.05 -9.38 -13.59
C ARG A 166 13.09 -8.21 -13.32
N VAL A 167 13.59 -6.99 -13.33
CA VAL A 167 12.75 -5.81 -13.09
C VAL A 167 11.73 -5.64 -14.21
N VAL A 168 12.10 -5.86 -15.47
CA VAL A 168 11.13 -5.84 -16.58
C VAL A 168 10.02 -6.86 -16.35
N GLU A 169 10.34 -8.09 -15.97
CA GLU A 169 9.34 -9.12 -15.69
C GLU A 169 8.37 -8.70 -14.57
N ILE A 170 8.88 -8.12 -13.48
CA ILE A 170 8.03 -7.63 -12.38
C ILE A 170 7.11 -6.52 -12.89
N ILE A 171 7.65 -5.54 -13.64
CA ILE A 171 6.87 -4.40 -14.12
C ILE A 171 5.83 -4.83 -15.16
N GLU A 172 6.16 -5.79 -16.03
CA GLU A 172 5.20 -6.34 -17.00
C GLU A 172 4.01 -7.01 -16.30
N GLN A 173 4.25 -7.75 -15.21
CA GLN A 173 3.18 -8.34 -14.40
C GLN A 173 2.32 -7.25 -13.73
N VAL A 174 2.94 -6.24 -13.13
CA VAL A 174 2.22 -5.08 -12.56
C VAL A 174 1.40 -4.38 -13.63
N TYR A 175 1.98 -4.15 -14.81
CA TYR A 175 1.29 -3.48 -15.92
C TYR A 175 0.13 -4.30 -16.47
N MET A 176 0.25 -5.62 -16.48
CA MET A 176 -0.85 -6.51 -16.82
C MET A 176 -2.03 -6.33 -15.85
N GLU A 177 -1.77 -6.22 -14.55
CA GLU A 177 -2.81 -5.96 -13.55
C GLU A 177 -3.46 -4.57 -13.73
N ILE A 178 -2.69 -3.55 -14.09
CA ILE A 178 -3.21 -2.22 -14.41
C ILE A 178 -4.09 -2.28 -15.67
N LYS A 179 -3.72 -3.07 -16.68
CA LYS A 179 -4.55 -3.30 -17.87
C LYS A 179 -5.82 -4.08 -17.55
N ASN A 180 -5.74 -5.09 -16.69
CA ASN A 180 -6.89 -5.87 -16.24
C ASN A 180 -7.91 -5.00 -15.50
N TYR A 181 -7.46 -4.00 -14.75
CA TYR A 181 -8.34 -2.98 -14.18
C TYR A 181 -9.05 -2.16 -15.27
N GLY A 182 -8.49 -2.04 -16.47
CA GLY A 182 -9.06 -1.34 -17.62
C GLY A 182 -8.71 0.14 -17.67
N HIS A 183 -7.49 0.53 -17.30
CA HIS A 183 -7.04 1.93 -17.30
C HIS A 183 -7.10 2.59 -18.70
N GLU A 184 -7.17 1.82 -19.77
CA GLU A 184 -7.32 2.30 -21.15
C GLU A 184 -8.73 2.85 -21.41
N GLU A 185 -9.73 2.44 -20.63
CA GLU A 185 -11.07 3.00 -20.67
C GLU A 185 -11.06 4.43 -20.12
N GLN A 186 -11.68 5.37 -20.82
CA GLN A 186 -11.66 6.80 -20.45
C GLN A 186 -12.13 7.05 -19.00
N LYS A 187 -13.15 6.30 -18.53
CA LYS A 187 -13.66 6.40 -17.15
C LYS A 187 -12.72 5.85 -16.08
N LYS A 188 -11.82 4.94 -16.45
CA LYS A 188 -10.86 4.28 -15.55
C LYS A 188 -9.44 4.79 -15.70
N LYS A 189 -9.22 5.80 -16.54
CA LYS A 189 -7.89 6.36 -16.80
C LYS A 189 -7.24 6.85 -15.52
N LEU A 190 -5.98 6.48 -15.32
CA LEU A 190 -5.15 6.88 -14.19
C LEU A 190 -4.36 8.13 -14.58
N ILE A 191 -4.92 9.30 -14.31
CA ILE A 191 -4.36 10.59 -14.76
C ILE A 191 -3.07 10.92 -13.99
N ALA A 192 -3.00 10.56 -12.71
CA ALA A 192 -1.81 10.77 -11.90
C ALA A 192 -0.71 9.70 -12.12
N GLY A 193 -0.94 8.74 -13.03
CA GLY A 193 0.07 7.77 -13.44
C GLY A 193 0.41 6.75 -12.35
N ILE A 194 1.72 6.53 -12.16
CA ILE A 194 2.28 5.52 -11.25
C ILE A 194 3.09 6.21 -10.14
N VAL A 195 2.91 5.74 -8.92
CA VAL A 195 3.75 6.12 -7.77
C VAL A 195 4.46 4.87 -7.27
N LEU A 196 5.81 4.89 -7.24
CA LEU A 196 6.65 3.81 -6.76
C LEU A 196 7.07 4.08 -5.32
N THR A 197 6.93 3.11 -4.44
CA THR A 197 7.41 3.18 -3.05
C THR A 197 8.05 1.85 -2.63
N GLY A 198 8.40 1.71 -1.36
CA GLY A 198 9.12 0.55 -0.86
C GLY A 198 10.62 0.59 -1.12
N GLY A 199 11.34 -0.37 -0.54
CA GLY A 199 12.80 -0.44 -0.65
C GLY A 199 13.31 -0.61 -2.07
N GLY A 200 12.58 -1.37 -2.90
CA GLY A 200 12.92 -1.62 -4.30
C GLY A 200 12.81 -0.38 -5.19
N SER A 201 11.99 0.60 -4.83
CA SER A 201 11.83 1.86 -5.59
C SER A 201 13.10 2.70 -5.64
N GLN A 202 14.07 2.43 -4.76
CA GLN A 202 15.35 3.12 -4.71
C GLN A 202 16.37 2.62 -5.75
N LEU A 203 16.04 1.56 -6.50
CA LEU A 203 16.91 1.05 -7.55
C LEU A 203 17.12 2.12 -8.61
N LYS A 204 18.39 2.39 -8.94
CA LYS A 204 18.73 3.42 -9.94
C LYS A 204 18.04 3.16 -11.26
N HIS A 205 17.53 4.22 -11.88
CA HIS A 205 16.86 4.23 -13.19
C HIS A 205 15.57 3.39 -13.25
N LEU A 206 15.04 2.96 -12.09
CA LEU A 206 13.79 2.20 -12.05
C LEU A 206 12.61 3.01 -12.58
N LYS A 207 12.50 4.28 -12.15
CA LYS A 207 11.46 5.20 -12.62
C LYS A 207 11.42 5.25 -14.15
N GLN A 208 12.57 5.48 -14.78
CA GLN A 208 12.69 5.57 -16.23
C GLN A 208 12.29 4.27 -16.94
N LEU A 209 12.65 3.13 -16.34
CA LEU A 209 12.27 1.83 -16.87
C LEU A 209 10.75 1.61 -16.79
N VAL A 210 10.12 1.99 -15.68
CA VAL A 210 8.66 1.89 -15.52
C VAL A 210 7.95 2.78 -16.55
N GLU A 211 8.39 4.02 -16.72
CA GLU A 211 7.85 4.94 -17.74
C GLU A 211 8.00 4.37 -19.14
N TYR A 212 9.15 3.76 -19.44
CA TYR A 212 9.41 3.15 -20.75
C TYR A 212 8.51 1.94 -21.04
N VAL A 213 8.35 1.04 -20.05
CA VAL A 213 7.57 -0.20 -20.23
C VAL A 213 6.06 0.08 -20.24
N THR A 214 5.60 1.01 -19.40
CA THR A 214 4.17 1.24 -19.21
C THR A 214 3.61 2.38 -20.05
N GLY A 215 4.46 3.32 -20.49
CA GLY A 215 4.04 4.56 -21.14
C GLY A 215 3.30 5.52 -20.18
N MET A 216 3.37 5.31 -18.87
CA MET A 216 2.68 6.10 -17.87
C MET A 216 3.68 6.97 -17.08
N ASP A 217 3.31 8.22 -16.79
CA ASP A 217 4.10 9.08 -15.92
C ASP A 217 4.33 8.41 -14.57
N THR A 218 5.56 8.47 -14.07
CA THR A 218 5.95 7.79 -12.85
C THR A 218 6.72 8.71 -11.91
N ARG A 219 6.44 8.64 -10.61
CA ARG A 219 7.25 9.29 -9.56
C ARG A 219 7.61 8.34 -8.44
N ILE A 220 8.63 8.70 -7.65
CA ILE A 220 8.92 8.01 -6.40
C ILE A 220 8.06 8.65 -5.29
N GLY A 221 7.34 7.84 -4.54
CA GLY A 221 6.57 8.24 -3.37
C GLY A 221 7.46 8.23 -2.13
N LEU A 222 7.58 9.37 -1.50
CA LEU A 222 8.33 9.55 -0.26
C LEU A 222 7.34 9.83 0.88
N PRO A 223 7.49 9.19 2.05
CA PRO A 223 6.57 9.38 3.18
C PRO A 223 6.88 10.66 3.97
N ASN A 224 7.14 11.77 3.30
CA ASN A 224 7.56 13.04 3.91
C ASN A 224 6.51 14.17 3.81
N GLU A 225 5.51 14.03 2.94
CA GLU A 225 4.53 15.10 2.68
C GLU A 225 3.67 15.44 3.91
N HIS A 226 3.48 14.47 4.81
CA HIS A 226 2.64 14.61 6.01
C HIS A 226 3.45 14.72 7.32
N LEU A 227 4.78 14.74 7.23
CA LEU A 227 5.65 14.86 8.39
C LEU A 227 5.98 16.33 8.65
N ALA A 228 5.73 16.81 9.87
CA ALA A 228 6.05 18.15 10.30
C ALA A 228 7.52 18.29 10.73
N GLY A 229 8.20 19.35 10.27
CA GLY A 229 9.47 19.81 10.83
C GLY A 229 10.70 18.96 10.46
N ASN A 230 11.79 19.10 11.19
CA ASN A 230 13.11 18.50 10.97
C ASN A 230 13.07 16.95 10.93
N ASN A 231 12.56 16.40 9.86
CA ASN A 231 12.49 14.96 9.65
C ASN A 231 13.90 14.40 9.48
N SER A 232 14.21 13.34 10.21
CA SER A 232 15.42 12.59 9.91
C SER A 232 15.32 12.09 8.47
N VAL A 233 16.37 12.27 7.68
CA VAL A 233 16.46 11.81 6.29
C VAL A 233 16.09 10.32 6.18
N GLU A 234 16.29 9.57 7.24
CA GLU A 234 15.96 8.15 7.36
C GLU A 234 14.47 7.87 7.23
N ILE A 235 13.61 8.63 7.95
CA ILE A 235 12.15 8.39 7.96
C ILE A 235 11.52 8.76 6.60
N SER A 236 12.12 9.68 5.86
CA SER A 236 11.67 10.09 4.53
C SER A 236 11.99 9.07 3.43
N ASN A 237 12.67 7.95 3.77
CA ASN A 237 13.00 6.92 2.81
C ASN A 237 11.75 6.09 2.45
N PRO A 238 11.53 5.73 1.16
CA PRO A 238 10.39 4.92 0.72
C PRO A 238 10.22 3.60 1.47
N THR A 239 11.30 3.04 2.02
CA THR A 239 11.28 1.83 2.84
C THR A 239 10.35 1.95 4.07
N PHE A 240 10.10 3.17 4.54
CA PHE A 240 9.27 3.43 5.73
C PHE A 240 7.84 3.85 5.38
N ALA A 241 7.43 3.82 4.11
CA ALA A 241 6.11 4.27 3.68
C ALA A 241 4.97 3.61 4.48
N THR A 242 4.97 2.28 4.56
CA THR A 242 3.97 1.51 5.32
C THR A 242 3.99 1.87 6.80
N ALA A 243 5.18 1.98 7.41
CA ALA A 243 5.30 2.28 8.84
C ALA A 243 4.77 3.68 9.18
N VAL A 244 5.10 4.67 8.36
CA VAL A 244 4.59 6.05 8.50
C VAL A 244 3.08 6.08 8.33
N GLY A 245 2.54 5.40 7.33
CA GLY A 245 1.10 5.31 7.09
C GLY A 245 0.33 4.65 8.21
N LEU A 246 0.88 3.59 8.84
CA LEU A 246 0.27 2.96 10.01
C LEU A 246 0.17 3.93 11.20
N VAL A 247 1.21 4.74 11.43
CA VAL A 247 1.18 5.77 12.48
C VAL A 247 0.14 6.83 12.17
N MET A 248 0.08 7.31 10.92
CA MET A 248 -0.91 8.30 10.48
C MET A 248 -2.34 7.81 10.68
N ASN A 249 -2.64 6.58 10.22
CA ASN A 249 -3.93 5.94 10.39
C ASN A 249 -4.34 5.81 11.88
N SER A 250 -3.38 5.46 12.74
CA SER A 250 -3.62 5.36 14.18
C SER A 250 -3.96 6.72 14.80
N MET A 251 -3.28 7.79 14.37
CA MET A 251 -3.55 9.15 14.84
C MET A 251 -4.92 9.66 14.37
N GLU A 252 -5.31 9.36 13.15
CA GLU A 252 -6.60 9.76 12.58
C GLU A 252 -7.77 9.05 13.30
N LYS A 253 -7.64 7.74 13.55
CA LYS A 253 -8.63 6.98 14.35
C LYS A 253 -8.83 7.60 15.75
N ARG A 254 -7.74 7.99 16.42
CA ARG A 254 -7.81 8.62 17.74
C ARG A 254 -8.52 9.97 17.71
N LYS A 255 -8.28 10.80 16.69
CA LYS A 255 -8.98 12.07 16.49
C LYS A 255 -10.48 11.86 16.32
N ASN A 256 -10.88 10.90 15.50
CA ASN A 256 -12.29 10.60 15.25
C ASN A 256 -13.02 10.11 16.52
N ILE A 257 -12.34 9.30 17.34
CA ILE A 257 -12.89 8.84 18.64
C ILE A 257 -13.08 10.03 19.61
N SER A 258 -12.13 10.96 19.67
CA SER A 258 -12.22 12.14 20.54
C SER A 258 -13.31 13.12 20.10
N VAL A 259 -13.49 13.30 18.78
CA VAL A 259 -14.57 14.15 18.24
C VAL A 259 -15.95 13.55 18.53
N ASN A 260 -16.12 12.26 18.35
CA ASN A 260 -17.39 11.58 18.64
C ASN A 260 -17.73 11.59 20.15
N LYS A 261 -16.73 11.54 21.04
CA LYS A 261 -16.98 11.69 22.48
C LYS A 261 -17.46 13.09 22.85
N ASN A 262 -16.84 14.12 22.29
CA ASN A 262 -17.25 15.50 22.56
C ASN A 262 -18.66 15.79 22.03
N GLN A 263 -19.05 15.21 20.87
CA GLN A 263 -20.41 15.35 20.33
C GLN A 263 -21.47 14.64 21.19
N SER A 264 -21.13 13.50 21.80
CA SER A 264 -22.05 12.80 22.70
C SER A 264 -22.18 13.51 24.06
N GLU A 265 -21.17 14.23 24.54
CA GLU A 265 -21.25 15.04 25.78
C GLU A 265 -22.04 16.34 25.53
N ASP A 266 -21.93 16.96 24.34
CA ASP A 266 -22.71 18.16 23.99
C ASP A 266 -24.20 17.85 23.72
N GLU A 267 -24.57 16.63 23.28
CA GLU A 267 -25.96 16.19 23.11
C GLU A 267 -26.63 15.87 24.47
N ASP A 268 -25.90 15.32 25.45
CA ASP A 268 -26.41 15.05 26.79
C ASP A 268 -26.66 16.34 27.60
N ASP A 269 -25.96 17.43 27.34
CA ASP A 269 -26.17 18.71 27.99
C ASP A 269 -27.38 19.52 27.42
N LEU A 270 -27.85 19.20 26.21
CA LEU A 270 -29.01 19.84 25.58
C LEU A 270 -30.33 19.14 25.86
N GLU A 271 -30.33 17.90 26.35
CA GLU A 271 -31.57 17.16 26.67
C GLU A 271 -32.14 17.38 28.07
N ASN A 272 -31.56 18.25 28.89
CA ASN A 272 -32.07 18.51 30.24
C ASN A 272 -33.13 19.61 30.33
N ASP A 273 -33.56 20.26 29.26
CA ASP A 273 -34.54 21.34 29.31
C ASP A 273 -35.93 21.07 28.70
N ASP A 274 -36.16 19.89 28.08
CA ASP A 274 -37.51 19.51 27.61
C ASP A 274 -37.87 18.07 28.01
N LYS A 275 -38.38 17.89 29.20
CA LYS A 275 -39.15 16.70 29.59
C LYS A 275 -40.58 16.91 29.05
N ASP A 276 -40.88 16.35 27.92
CA ASP A 276 -42.07 15.53 27.65
C ASP A 276 -42.18 15.20 26.16
N SER A 277 -42.42 13.91 25.89
CA SER A 277 -42.81 13.29 24.60
C SER A 277 -41.69 13.00 23.57
N ASN A 278 -41.40 11.72 23.43
CA ASN A 278 -40.92 10.90 22.29
C ASN A 278 -39.67 10.05 22.55
N SER A 279 -39.83 9.04 23.40
CA SER A 279 -38.80 8.03 23.74
C SER A 279 -39.00 6.68 23.01
N ILE A 280 -39.37 6.63 21.74
CA ILE A 280 -39.63 5.35 21.05
C ILE A 280 -38.78 5.12 19.76
N GLU A 281 -38.28 6.16 19.09
CA GLU A 281 -37.62 5.97 17.79
C GLU A 281 -36.09 5.75 17.81
N SER A 282 -35.35 6.27 18.81
CA SER A 282 -33.89 6.13 18.85
C SER A 282 -33.36 4.74 19.25
N LYS A 283 -34.14 3.97 20.02
CA LYS A 283 -33.79 2.59 20.40
C LYS A 283 -33.93 1.57 19.28
N ALA A 284 -34.71 1.86 18.26
CA ALA A 284 -34.93 0.94 17.14
C ALA A 284 -33.74 0.89 16.15
N SER A 285 -33.02 1.99 15.94
CA SER A 285 -31.92 2.06 14.96
C SER A 285 -30.63 1.40 15.46
N GLN A 286 -30.28 1.57 16.74
CA GLN A 286 -29.11 0.88 17.33
C GLN A 286 -29.32 -0.64 17.39
N SER A 287 -30.53 -1.10 17.72
CA SER A 287 -30.88 -2.53 17.75
C SER A 287 -30.79 -3.23 16.38
N ILE A 288 -31.00 -2.52 15.28
CA ILE A 288 -30.92 -3.11 13.92
C ILE A 288 -29.46 -3.28 13.48
N PHE A 289 -28.61 -2.32 13.80
CA PHE A 289 -27.18 -2.38 13.47
C PHE A 289 -26.45 -3.45 14.30
N GLU A 290 -26.73 -3.55 15.59
CA GLU A 290 -26.20 -4.61 16.45
C GLU A 290 -26.68 -6.01 16.01
N LYS A 291 -27.95 -6.17 15.66
CA LYS A 291 -28.47 -7.44 15.11
C LYS A 291 -27.86 -7.82 13.75
N PHE A 292 -27.50 -6.84 12.93
CA PHE A 292 -26.85 -7.08 11.65
C PHE A 292 -25.37 -7.50 11.85
N THR A 293 -24.65 -6.84 12.74
CA THR A 293 -23.26 -7.21 13.10
C THR A 293 -23.21 -8.57 13.82
N GLU A 294 -24.15 -8.90 14.69
CA GLU A 294 -24.25 -10.24 15.30
C GLU A 294 -24.57 -11.32 14.26
N LYS A 295 -25.46 -11.08 13.32
CA LYS A 295 -25.75 -12.04 12.24
C LYS A 295 -24.56 -12.30 11.33
N ILE A 296 -23.77 -11.28 10.99
CA ILE A 296 -22.52 -11.44 10.25
C ILE A 296 -21.50 -12.24 11.06
N LYS A 297 -21.38 -11.95 12.35
CA LYS A 297 -20.48 -12.65 13.27
C LYS A 297 -20.85 -14.14 13.40
N THR A 298 -22.15 -14.43 13.59
CA THR A 298 -22.69 -15.80 13.68
C THR A 298 -22.59 -16.56 12.36
N PHE A 299 -22.71 -15.87 11.21
CA PHE A 299 -22.50 -16.47 9.90
C PHE A 299 -21.03 -16.85 9.67
N LEU A 300 -20.10 -16.01 10.13
CA LEU A 300 -18.67 -16.28 10.04
C LEU A 300 -18.21 -17.37 11.04
N GLU A 301 -18.86 -17.48 12.20
CA GLU A 301 -18.57 -18.53 13.20
C GLU A 301 -19.13 -19.89 12.80
N ASN A 302 -20.20 -19.96 12.00
CA ASN A 302 -20.82 -21.21 11.51
C ASN A 302 -20.25 -21.68 10.16
N ALA A 303 -19.28 -20.98 9.58
CA ALA A 303 -18.60 -21.34 8.34
C ALA A 303 -17.24 -22.06 8.56
N GLU A 304 -16.97 -22.56 9.81
CA GLU A 304 -15.85 -23.42 10.15
C GLU A 304 -16.19 -24.92 9.98
#